data_84ff458f1eb3fdb9fcceae3ebeb2edfa
#
_entry.id   84ff458f1eb3fdb9fcceae3ebeb2edfa
#
_cell.length_a   1.000
_cell.length_b   1.000
_cell.length_c   1.000
_cell.angle_alpha   90.00
_cell.angle_beta   90.00
_cell.angle_gamma   90.00
#
_symmetry.space_group_name_H-M   'P 1'
#
loop_
_entity.id
_entity.type
_entity.pdbx_description
1 polymer ?
#
loop_
_entity_poly.entity_id
_entity_poly.type
_entity_poly.pdbx_seq_one_letter_code
_entity_poly.pdbx_strand_id
1 'polypeptide(L)' 'MTQEELEQAAQMYEAAAAELERAAGHCRVAAEHYRNVEQARGGVHAWAARGHIVNAEAQLDAAARGQASHALLPGDEGYR' A
#
# COMPACT_ATOMS: atom_id res chain seq x y z
N MET A 1 6.56 -4.96 20.99
CA MET A 1 5.33 -5.42 20.33
C MET A 1 5.01 -6.84 20.75
N THR A 2 3.75 -7.15 20.98
CA THR A 2 3.29 -8.51 21.23
C THR A 2 3.30 -9.32 19.93
N GLN A 3 3.21 -10.65 20.05
CA GLN A 3 3.12 -11.53 18.88
C GLN A 3 1.89 -11.20 18.03
N GLU A 4 0.76 -10.87 18.67
CA GLU A 4 -0.47 -10.46 17.98
C GLU A 4 -0.27 -9.16 17.19
N GLU A 5 0.40 -8.18 17.77
CA GLU A 5 0.70 -6.91 17.08
C GLU A 5 1.65 -7.11 15.91
N LEU A 6 2.62 -8.00 16.04
CA LEU A 6 3.53 -8.36 14.94
C LEU A 6 2.77 -9.03 13.80
N GLU A 7 1.83 -9.91 14.11
CA GLU A 7 0.99 -10.56 13.10
C GLU A 7 0.08 -9.55 12.39
N GLN A 8 -0.50 -8.61 13.12
CA GLN A 8 -1.30 -7.54 12.54
C GLN A 8 -0.46 -6.67 11.59
N ALA A 9 0.76 -6.33 11.96
CA ALA A 9 1.68 -5.60 11.10
C ALA A 9 1.99 -6.39 9.83
N ALA A 10 2.26 -7.69 9.96
CA ALA A 10 2.51 -8.56 8.81
C ALA A 10 1.31 -8.57 7.84
N GLN A 11 0.09 -8.65 8.36
CA GLN A 11 -1.12 -8.62 7.54
C GLN A 11 -1.29 -7.29 6.80
N MET A 12 -0.95 -6.16 7.43
CA MET A 12 -1.01 -4.85 6.76
C MET A 12 -0.05 -4.79 5.57
N TYR A 13 1.17 -5.30 5.74
CA TYR A 13 2.15 -5.33 4.64
C TYR A 13 1.74 -6.30 3.54
N GLU A 14 1.17 -7.45 3.87
CA GLU A 14 0.65 -8.38 2.88
C GLU A 14 -0.53 -7.77 2.10
N ALA A 15 -1.42 -7.07 2.78
CA ALA A 15 -2.53 -6.36 2.13
C ALA A 15 -2.02 -5.26 1.21
N ALA A 16 -1.01 -4.50 1.63
CA ALA A 16 -0.38 -3.49 0.78
C ALA A 16 0.26 -4.13 -0.46
N ALA A 17 0.96 -5.24 -0.30
CA ALA A 17 1.58 -5.96 -1.41
C ALA A 17 0.52 -6.43 -2.43
N ALA A 18 -0.59 -6.98 -1.96
CA ALA A 18 -1.68 -7.43 -2.83
C ALA A 18 -2.27 -6.27 -3.64
N GLU A 19 -2.47 -5.10 -3.01
CA GLU A 19 -2.96 -3.91 -3.71
C GLU A 19 -1.95 -3.39 -4.73
N LEU A 20 -0.66 -3.39 -4.40
CA LEU A 20 0.40 -2.97 -5.33
C LEU A 20 0.50 -3.92 -6.54
N GLU A 21 0.29 -5.21 -6.33
CA GLU A 21 0.26 -6.19 -7.41
C GLU A 21 -0.91 -5.93 -8.36
N ARG A 22 -2.08 -5.59 -7.82
CA ARG A 22 -3.24 -5.20 -8.64
C ARG A 22 -2.98 -3.91 -9.39
N ALA A 23 -2.36 -2.92 -8.76
CA ALA A 23 -1.96 -1.69 -9.42
C ALA A 23 -1.02 -1.97 -10.60
N ALA A 24 -0.02 -2.81 -10.40
CA ALA A 24 0.91 -3.19 -11.45
C ALA A 24 0.19 -3.88 -12.61
N GLY A 25 -0.76 -4.77 -12.32
CA GLY A 25 -1.59 -5.43 -13.33
C GLY A 25 -2.37 -4.43 -14.18
N HIS A 26 -3.05 -3.48 -13.54
CA HIS A 26 -3.80 -2.44 -14.25
C HIS A 26 -2.89 -1.53 -15.07
N CYS A 27 -1.69 -1.22 -14.58
CA CYS A 27 -0.70 -0.45 -15.34
C CYS A 27 -0.30 -1.17 -16.63
N ARG A 28 -0.08 -2.48 -16.58
CA ARG A 28 0.27 -3.27 -17.77
C ARG A 28 -0.86 -3.27 -18.78
N VAL A 29 -2.10 -3.45 -18.31
CA VAL A 29 -3.28 -3.44 -19.17
C VAL A 29 -3.50 -2.05 -19.76
N ALA A 30 -3.33 -0.98 -18.98
CA ALA A 30 -3.40 0.39 -19.49
C ALA A 30 -2.39 0.62 -20.61
N ALA A 31 -1.14 0.18 -20.41
CA ALA A 31 -0.08 0.31 -21.43
C ALA A 31 -0.46 -0.41 -22.72
N GLU A 32 -1.04 -1.61 -22.63
CA GLU A 32 -1.48 -2.38 -23.78
C GLU A 32 -2.60 -1.64 -24.54
N HIS A 33 -3.61 -1.11 -23.84
CA HIS A 33 -4.68 -0.33 -24.47
C HIS A 33 -4.14 0.92 -25.15
N TYR A 34 -3.23 1.65 -24.53
CA TYR A 34 -2.62 2.83 -25.14
C TYR A 34 -1.81 2.47 -26.41
N ARG A 35 -1.08 1.36 -26.40
CA ARG A 35 -0.37 0.89 -27.61
C ARG A 35 -1.34 0.55 -28.74
N ASN A 36 -2.54 0.08 -28.41
CA ASN A 36 -3.60 -0.22 -29.37
C ASN A 36 -4.48 0.99 -29.69
N VAL A 37 -4.06 2.19 -29.29
CA VAL A 37 -4.79 3.45 -29.53
C VAL A 37 -6.19 3.45 -28.91
N GLU A 38 -6.38 2.76 -27.81
CA GLU A 38 -7.64 2.66 -27.06
C GLU A 38 -7.57 3.56 -25.81
N GLN A 39 -7.55 4.86 -26.02
CA GLN A 39 -7.29 5.85 -24.98
C GLN A 39 -8.27 5.76 -23.81
N ALA A 40 -9.56 5.63 -24.08
CA ALA A 40 -10.58 5.58 -23.02
C ALA A 40 -10.40 4.36 -22.12
N ARG A 41 -10.15 3.17 -22.70
CA ARG A 41 -9.91 1.94 -21.95
C ARG A 41 -8.61 2.01 -21.15
N GLY A 42 -7.57 2.59 -21.76
CA GLY A 42 -6.30 2.82 -21.05
C GLY A 42 -6.52 3.70 -19.83
N GLY A 43 -7.30 4.76 -19.96
CA GLY A 43 -7.62 5.68 -18.86
C GLY A 43 -8.35 5.01 -17.71
N VAL A 44 -9.31 4.12 -18.00
CA VAL A 44 -10.03 3.38 -16.94
C VAL A 44 -9.05 2.55 -16.10
N HIS A 45 -8.14 1.82 -16.73
CA HIS A 45 -7.16 1.00 -16.01
C HIS A 45 -6.11 1.86 -15.30
N ALA A 46 -5.74 3.02 -15.87
CA ALA A 46 -4.83 3.95 -15.19
C ALA A 46 -5.44 4.47 -13.88
N TRP A 47 -6.70 4.81 -13.87
CA TRP A 47 -7.41 5.21 -12.64
C TRP A 47 -7.56 4.08 -11.65
N ALA A 48 -7.86 2.86 -12.13
CA ALA A 48 -7.92 1.68 -11.27
C ALA A 48 -6.57 1.41 -10.59
N ALA A 49 -5.47 1.55 -11.32
CA ALA A 49 -4.12 1.43 -10.77
C ALA A 49 -3.91 2.44 -9.63
N ARG A 50 -4.28 3.70 -9.83
CA ARG A 50 -4.15 4.73 -8.80
C ARG A 50 -4.98 4.40 -7.56
N GLY A 51 -6.20 3.91 -7.75
CA GLY A 51 -7.07 3.48 -6.64
C GLY A 51 -6.44 2.39 -5.78
N HIS A 52 -5.82 1.39 -6.39
CA HIS A 52 -5.12 0.35 -5.65
C HIS A 52 -3.88 0.88 -4.93
N ILE A 53 -3.18 1.87 -5.50
CA ILE A 53 -2.07 2.54 -4.83
C ILE A 53 -2.56 3.28 -3.58
N VAL A 54 -3.68 3.98 -3.67
CA VAL A 54 -4.28 4.66 -2.52
C VAL A 54 -4.62 3.65 -1.41
N ASN A 55 -5.17 2.49 -1.77
CA ASN A 55 -5.45 1.43 -0.80
C ASN A 55 -4.17 0.89 -0.15
N ALA A 56 -3.10 0.71 -0.93
CA ALA A 56 -1.80 0.29 -0.41
C ALA A 56 -1.23 1.34 0.56
N GLU A 57 -1.30 2.61 0.20
CA GLU A 57 -0.85 3.71 1.05
C GLU A 57 -1.59 3.71 2.40
N ALA A 58 -2.90 3.44 2.40
CA ALA A 58 -3.69 3.37 3.62
C ALA A 58 -3.18 2.26 4.57
N GLN A 59 -2.83 1.11 4.03
CA GLN A 59 -2.25 0.01 4.81
C GLN A 59 -0.86 0.36 5.34
N LEU A 60 -0.03 0.97 4.51
CA LEU A 60 1.31 1.39 4.90
C LEU A 60 1.26 2.50 5.97
N ASP A 61 0.32 3.43 5.85
CA ASP A 61 0.10 4.47 6.84
C ASP A 61 -0.33 3.88 8.18
N ALA A 62 -1.23 2.91 8.17
CA ALA A 62 -1.66 2.22 9.38
C ALA A 62 -0.49 1.50 10.06
N ALA A 63 0.35 0.81 9.28
CA ALA A 63 1.55 0.15 9.80
C ALA A 63 2.54 1.17 10.37
N ALA A 64 2.74 2.31 9.69
CA ALA A 64 3.62 3.37 10.15
C ALA A 64 3.14 3.99 11.47
N ARG A 65 1.83 4.21 11.61
CA ARG A 65 1.25 4.70 12.87
C ARG A 65 1.49 3.72 14.02
N GLY A 66 1.34 2.43 13.77
CA GLY A 66 1.65 1.39 14.75
C GLY A 66 3.11 1.42 15.17
N GLN A 67 4.03 1.56 14.22
CA GLN A 67 5.46 1.68 14.51
C GLN A 67 5.77 2.95 15.30
N ALA A 68 5.15 4.07 14.98
CA ALA A 68 5.34 5.32 15.69
C ALA A 68 4.93 5.21 17.16
N SER A 69 3.87 4.45 17.46
CA SER A 69 3.41 4.24 18.85
C SER A 69 4.41 3.41 19.68
N HIS A 70 5.31 2.65 19.04
CA HIS A 70 6.33 1.85 19.71
C HIS A 70 7.73 2.46 19.64
N ALA A 71 7.93 3.51 18.84
CA ALA A 71 9.21 4.21 18.74
C ALA A 71 9.29 5.30 19.81
N LEU A 72 10.31 5.22 20.66
CA LEU A 72 10.51 6.15 21.76
C LEU A 72 11.69 7.06 21.48
N LEU A 73 11.57 8.31 21.93
CA LEU A 73 12.65 9.29 21.87
C LEU A 73 13.27 9.50 23.27
N PRO A 74 14.52 9.98 23.34
CA PRO A 74 15.08 10.40 24.62
C PRO A 74 14.13 11.40 25.32
N GLY A 75 13.80 11.13 26.57
CA GLY A 75 12.83 11.90 27.34
C GLY A 75 11.44 11.28 27.42
N ASP A 76 11.11 10.32 26.54
CA ASP A 76 9.88 9.56 26.65
C ASP A 76 9.99 8.52 27.76
N GLU A 77 8.88 8.30 28.47
CA GLU A 77 8.84 7.25 29.50
C GLU A 77 9.13 5.88 28.86
N GLY A 78 10.05 5.15 29.45
CA GLY A 78 10.44 3.83 28.98
C GLY A 78 11.51 3.81 27.90
N TYR A 79 12.03 4.94 27.48
CA TYR A 79 13.14 5.03 26.52
C TYR A 79 14.42 4.39 27.10
N ARG A 80 15.08 3.59 26.29
CA ARG A 80 16.34 2.95 26.66
C ARG A 80 17.33 2.91 25.50
#